data_712354009c8aa006ce0cc6c5c3e3de04
#
_entry.id   712354009c8aa006ce0cc6c5c3e3de04
#
_cell.length_a   1.000
_cell.length_b   1.000
_cell.length_c   1.000
_cell.angle_alpha   90.00
_cell.angle_beta   90.00
_cell.angle_gamma   90.00
#
_symmetry.space_group_name_H-M   'P 1'
#
loop_
_entity.id
_entity.type
_entity.pdbx_description
1 polymer ?
#
loop_
_entity_poly.entity_id
_entity_poly.type
_entity_poly.pdbx_seq_one_letter_code
_entity_poly.pdbx_strand_id
1 'polypeptide(L)'
;MQLTGSQLDTLKTWLTSNAGGLNDEAAAALLNAAGAAPNNVAWRRGVPLAEVSTKINGTELAGLTTGNHTRLQTVVVLINSAGGVRPELADQRSFWADIFSGAGGAITRPALLALWKRTVTVGEKLFATGTGSDANPMTFGTNATGGGLFGVSLEGLITTANISEARNRP
;
A
#
# COMPACT_ATOMS: atom_id res chain seq x y z
N MET A 1 -10.52 -7.50 6.76
CA MET A 1 -9.21 -7.44 7.47
C MET A 1 -9.26 -8.40 8.65
N GLN A 2 -8.22 -9.19 8.89
CA GLN A 2 -8.11 -10.06 10.08
C GLN A 2 -7.15 -9.40 11.08
N LEU A 3 -7.62 -9.13 12.30
CA LEU A 3 -6.86 -8.43 13.33
C LEU A 3 -6.34 -9.40 14.40
N THR A 4 -5.16 -9.12 14.94
CA THR A 4 -4.61 -9.81 16.12
C THR A 4 -5.21 -9.23 17.39
N GLY A 5 -4.98 -9.90 18.54
CA GLY A 5 -5.43 -9.39 19.84
C GLY A 5 -4.95 -7.96 20.12
N SER A 6 -3.66 -7.67 19.94
CA SER A 6 -3.11 -6.32 20.17
C SER A 6 -3.67 -5.27 19.22
N GLN A 7 -3.99 -5.65 17.99
CA GLN A 7 -4.64 -4.74 17.03
C GLN A 7 -6.09 -4.46 17.39
N LEU A 8 -6.79 -5.46 17.90
CA LEU A 8 -8.14 -5.27 18.46
C LEU A 8 -8.11 -4.35 19.69
N ASP A 9 -7.09 -4.41 20.54
CA ASP A 9 -6.92 -3.49 21.68
C ASP A 9 -6.66 -2.05 21.19
N THR A 10 -5.85 -1.90 20.14
CA THR A 10 -5.64 -0.60 19.47
C THR A 10 -6.97 -0.06 18.91
N LEU A 11 -7.72 -0.93 18.22
CA LEU A 11 -9.04 -0.57 17.69
C LEU A 11 -10.02 -0.19 18.80
N LYS A 12 -10.08 -0.96 19.92
CA LYS A 12 -10.89 -0.65 21.10
C LYS A 12 -10.58 0.74 21.65
N THR A 13 -9.31 1.05 21.84
CA THR A 13 -8.87 2.37 22.33
C THR A 13 -9.33 3.48 21.40
N TRP A 14 -9.15 3.31 20.09
CA TRP A 14 -9.62 4.29 19.12
C TRP A 14 -11.14 4.46 19.13
N LEU A 15 -11.90 3.36 19.16
CA LEU A 15 -13.37 3.37 19.24
C LEU A 15 -13.87 4.12 20.48
N THR A 16 -13.27 3.89 21.62
CA THR A 16 -13.63 4.56 22.87
C THR A 16 -13.44 6.08 22.76
N SER A 17 -12.35 6.51 22.13
CA SER A 17 -12.02 7.93 22.02
C SER A 17 -12.78 8.68 20.92
N ASN A 18 -13.17 7.97 19.83
CA ASN A 18 -13.67 8.64 18.61
C ASN A 18 -15.09 8.20 18.20
N ALA A 19 -15.58 7.07 18.72
CA ALA A 19 -16.82 6.45 18.26
C ALA A 19 -17.63 5.79 19.39
N GLY A 20 -17.45 6.23 20.64
CA GLY A 20 -18.06 5.60 21.81
C GLY A 20 -19.60 5.61 21.81
N GLY A 21 -20.24 6.60 21.17
CA GLY A 21 -21.69 6.68 21.03
C GLY A 21 -22.26 6.12 19.72
N LEU A 22 -21.41 5.59 18.82
CA LEU A 22 -21.83 5.07 17.52
C LEU A 22 -22.14 3.57 17.61
N ASN A 23 -23.10 3.10 16.81
CA ASN A 23 -23.26 1.67 16.56
C ASN A 23 -22.12 1.13 15.68
N ASP A 24 -22.04 -0.20 15.52
CA ASP A 24 -20.93 -0.84 14.80
C ASP A 24 -20.89 -0.47 13.31
N GLU A 25 -22.04 -0.25 12.68
CA GLU A 25 -22.11 0.15 11.27
C GLU A 25 -21.58 1.58 11.06
N ALA A 26 -22.02 2.52 11.90
CA ALA A 26 -21.57 3.90 11.83
C ALA A 26 -20.07 4.02 12.17
N ALA A 27 -19.58 3.24 13.14
CA ALA A 27 -18.17 3.18 13.47
C ALA A 27 -17.33 2.57 12.33
N ALA A 28 -17.85 1.52 11.65
CA ALA A 28 -17.21 0.95 10.46
C ALA A 28 -17.17 1.95 9.31
N ALA A 29 -18.24 2.68 9.06
CA ALA A 29 -18.29 3.72 8.03
C ALA A 29 -17.23 4.81 8.29
N LEU A 30 -17.10 5.26 9.54
CA LEU A 30 -16.10 6.26 9.94
C LEU A 30 -14.66 5.75 9.73
N LEU A 31 -14.36 4.51 10.13
CA LEU A 31 -13.05 3.90 9.98
C LEU A 31 -12.68 3.64 8.51
N ASN A 32 -13.66 3.33 7.68
CA ASN A 32 -13.46 3.06 6.26
C ASN A 32 -13.50 4.33 5.40
N ALA A 33 -13.79 5.48 5.97
CA ALA A 33 -13.65 6.75 5.28
C ALA A 33 -12.18 7.05 4.95
N ALA A 34 -11.96 7.84 3.90
CA ALA A 34 -10.60 8.27 3.53
C ALA A 34 -9.94 9.02 4.70
N GLY A 35 -8.72 8.66 4.99
CA GLY A 35 -7.91 9.36 5.98
C GLY A 35 -7.67 10.82 5.57
N ALA A 36 -7.65 11.72 6.56
CA ALA A 36 -7.42 13.13 6.29
C ALA A 36 -5.98 13.41 5.83
N ALA A 37 -5.85 14.25 4.78
CA ALA A 37 -4.59 14.84 4.39
C ALA A 37 -4.00 15.71 5.54
N PRO A 38 -2.66 15.96 5.57
CA PRO A 38 -1.68 15.57 4.55
C PRO A 38 -1.10 14.15 4.72
N ASN A 39 -1.30 13.50 5.83
CA ASN A 39 -0.61 12.25 6.20
C ASN A 39 -1.51 11.03 5.98
N ASN A 40 -1.91 10.82 4.75
CA ASN A 40 -2.86 9.76 4.37
C ASN A 40 -2.43 8.97 3.13
N VAL A 41 -1.14 8.95 2.83
CA VAL A 41 -0.59 8.26 1.65
C VAL A 41 0.09 6.96 2.06
N ALA A 42 -0.17 5.88 1.33
CA ALA A 42 0.54 4.60 1.47
C ALA A 42 1.02 4.07 0.12
N TRP A 43 2.02 3.18 0.17
CA TRP A 43 2.40 2.38 -0.98
C TRP A 43 1.32 1.34 -1.30
N ARG A 44 1.00 1.17 -2.57
CA ARG A 44 0.15 0.05 -3.04
C ARG A 44 0.92 -1.26 -2.92
N ARG A 45 0.19 -2.34 -2.62
CA ARG A 45 0.74 -3.70 -2.63
C ARG A 45 0.33 -4.38 -3.92
N GLY A 46 1.12 -4.67 -4.82
CA GLY A 46 0.75 -5.34 -6.06
C GLY A 46 0.08 -4.39 -7.06
N VAL A 47 0.90 -3.87 -7.97
CA VAL A 47 0.43 -3.08 -9.11
C VAL A 47 0.60 -3.93 -10.36
N PRO A 48 -0.49 -4.26 -11.09
CA PRO A 48 -0.40 -5.06 -12.30
C PRO A 48 0.52 -4.42 -13.34
N LEU A 49 1.28 -5.24 -14.08
CA LEU A 49 2.14 -4.75 -15.16
C LEU A 49 1.36 -3.98 -16.24
N ALA A 50 0.10 -4.33 -16.46
CA ALA A 50 -0.77 -3.60 -17.36
C ALA A 50 -0.95 -2.13 -16.94
N GLU A 51 -1.11 -1.84 -15.64
CA GLU A 51 -1.14 -0.46 -15.13
C GLU A 51 0.22 0.22 -15.26
N VAL A 52 1.30 -0.48 -14.92
CA VAL A 52 2.68 0.04 -15.02
C VAL A 52 2.98 0.45 -16.45
N SER A 53 2.63 -0.38 -17.43
CA SER A 53 2.89 -0.11 -18.85
C SER A 53 2.25 1.19 -19.34
N THR A 54 1.10 1.58 -18.79
CA THR A 54 0.41 2.85 -19.15
C THR A 54 1.16 4.09 -18.67
N LYS A 55 2.11 3.95 -17.77
CA LYS A 55 2.90 5.06 -17.19
C LYS A 55 4.30 5.18 -17.78
N ILE A 56 4.71 4.22 -18.61
CA ILE A 56 6.02 4.26 -19.26
C ILE A 56 5.94 5.17 -20.49
N ASN A 57 6.78 6.18 -20.52
CA ASN A 57 6.92 7.05 -21.69
C ASN A 57 7.67 6.30 -22.80
N GLY A 58 7.07 6.22 -24.01
CA GLY A 58 7.63 5.47 -25.12
C GLY A 58 8.98 6.00 -25.63
N THR A 59 9.19 7.32 -25.57
CA THR A 59 10.48 7.92 -25.96
C THR A 59 11.57 7.57 -24.96
N GLU A 60 11.29 7.64 -23.68
CA GLU A 60 12.24 7.25 -22.63
C GLU A 60 12.54 5.75 -22.69
N LEU A 61 11.53 4.91 -22.95
CA LEU A 61 11.70 3.48 -23.16
C LEU A 61 12.62 3.19 -24.33
N ALA A 62 12.43 3.84 -25.48
CA ALA A 62 13.27 3.67 -26.66
C ALA A 62 14.71 4.18 -26.46
N GLY A 63 14.89 5.16 -25.57
CA GLY A 63 16.18 5.74 -25.21
C GLY A 63 16.98 4.97 -24.16
N LEU A 64 16.44 3.86 -23.60
CA LEU A 64 17.18 3.06 -22.63
C LEU A 64 18.44 2.45 -23.23
N THR A 65 19.49 2.34 -22.41
CA THR A 65 20.69 1.57 -22.79
C THR A 65 20.34 0.09 -22.94
N THR A 66 21.13 -0.65 -23.74
CA THR A 66 20.98 -2.10 -23.90
C THR A 66 20.92 -2.83 -22.55
N GLY A 67 21.77 -2.42 -21.58
CA GLY A 67 21.79 -3.00 -20.25
C GLY A 67 20.47 -2.78 -19.50
N ASN A 68 19.88 -1.59 -19.59
CA ASN A 68 18.59 -1.29 -18.95
C ASN A 68 17.42 -1.98 -19.67
N HIS A 69 17.46 -2.14 -20.99
CA HIS A 69 16.50 -2.96 -21.71
C HIS A 69 16.51 -4.42 -21.23
N THR A 70 17.70 -5.03 -21.10
CA THR A 70 17.83 -6.40 -20.60
C THR A 70 17.34 -6.53 -19.16
N ARG A 71 17.67 -5.57 -18.29
CA ARG A 71 17.16 -5.52 -16.91
C ARG A 71 15.64 -5.44 -16.87
N LEU A 72 15.03 -4.55 -17.68
CA LEU A 72 13.60 -4.40 -17.77
C LEU A 72 12.92 -5.70 -18.21
N GLN A 73 13.42 -6.36 -19.26
CA GLN A 73 12.90 -7.64 -19.74
C GLN A 73 12.95 -8.72 -18.65
N THR A 74 14.08 -8.86 -17.97
CA THR A 74 14.23 -9.83 -16.87
C THR A 74 13.27 -9.59 -15.75
N VAL A 75 13.11 -8.35 -15.32
CA VAL A 75 12.20 -7.99 -14.23
C VAL A 75 10.74 -8.15 -14.62
N VAL A 76 10.35 -7.79 -15.84
CA VAL A 76 8.98 -7.99 -16.32
C VAL A 76 8.59 -9.48 -16.24
N VAL A 77 9.50 -10.40 -16.61
CA VAL A 77 9.25 -11.85 -16.47
C VAL A 77 9.06 -12.25 -15.00
N LEU A 78 9.97 -11.80 -14.11
CA LEU A 78 9.90 -12.13 -12.68
C LEU A 78 8.66 -11.54 -12.00
N ILE A 79 8.34 -10.28 -12.30
CA ILE A 79 7.19 -9.58 -11.72
C ILE A 79 5.87 -10.17 -12.23
N ASN A 80 5.81 -10.57 -13.50
CA ASN A 80 4.61 -11.19 -14.05
C ASN A 80 4.29 -12.51 -13.35
N SER A 81 5.31 -13.31 -13.04
CA SER A 81 5.16 -14.54 -12.25
C SER A 81 4.74 -14.29 -10.79
N ALA A 82 5.08 -13.12 -10.24
CA ALA A 82 4.74 -12.69 -8.88
C ALA A 82 3.40 -11.94 -8.77
N GLY A 83 2.66 -11.77 -9.86
CA GLY A 83 1.35 -11.10 -9.87
C GLY A 83 1.40 -9.56 -9.91
N GLY A 84 2.56 -8.95 -10.13
CA GLY A 84 2.72 -7.50 -10.29
C GLY A 84 3.88 -6.89 -9.52
N VAL A 85 4.09 -5.59 -9.71
CA VAL A 85 5.07 -4.80 -8.97
C VAL A 85 4.61 -4.62 -7.52
N ARG A 86 5.53 -4.68 -6.59
CA ARG A 86 5.30 -4.48 -5.16
C ARG A 86 5.96 -3.18 -4.67
N PRO A 87 5.31 -2.03 -4.85
CA PRO A 87 5.89 -0.74 -4.50
C PRO A 87 6.16 -0.53 -3.00
N GLU A 88 5.55 -1.32 -2.12
CA GLU A 88 5.87 -1.31 -0.69
C GLU A 88 7.31 -1.76 -0.40
N LEU A 89 7.94 -2.50 -1.32
CA LEU A 89 9.33 -2.94 -1.22
C LEU A 89 10.26 -1.87 -1.80
N ALA A 90 11.19 -1.38 -0.97
CA ALA A 90 12.15 -0.36 -1.37
C ALA A 90 13.01 -0.80 -2.57
N ASP A 91 13.43 -2.06 -2.57
CA ASP A 91 14.27 -2.63 -3.64
C ASP A 91 13.57 -2.59 -5.00
N GLN A 92 12.26 -2.87 -5.03
CA GLN A 92 11.50 -2.78 -6.28
C GLN A 92 11.39 -1.33 -6.77
N ARG A 93 11.17 -0.37 -5.86
CA ARG A 93 11.16 1.05 -6.23
C ARG A 93 12.52 1.50 -6.77
N SER A 94 13.60 1.14 -6.09
CA SER A 94 14.98 1.48 -6.52
C SER A 94 15.30 0.89 -7.87
N PHE A 95 14.92 -0.35 -8.11
CA PHE A 95 15.13 -1.02 -9.39
C PHE A 95 14.51 -0.25 -10.57
N TRP A 96 13.26 0.18 -10.45
CA TRP A 96 12.60 0.97 -11.48
C TRP A 96 13.22 2.37 -11.63
N ALA A 97 13.64 2.98 -10.52
CA ALA A 97 14.34 4.26 -10.53
C ALA A 97 15.70 4.19 -11.23
N ASP A 98 16.39 3.05 -11.10
CA ASP A 98 17.69 2.82 -11.77
C ASP A 98 17.53 2.63 -13.29
N ILE A 99 16.50 1.88 -13.72
CA ILE A 99 16.22 1.68 -15.15
C ILE A 99 15.90 3.02 -15.83
N PHE A 100 15.02 3.82 -15.24
CA PHE A 100 14.60 5.13 -15.74
C PHE A 100 15.35 6.24 -15.01
N SER A 101 16.70 6.19 -14.98
CA SER A 101 17.53 7.16 -14.27
C SER A 101 17.79 8.43 -15.07
N GLY A 102 18.13 9.51 -14.36
CA GLY A 102 18.52 10.78 -14.98
C GLY A 102 17.43 11.40 -15.87
N ALA A 103 17.86 12.06 -16.94
CA ALA A 103 16.96 12.68 -17.93
C ALA A 103 16.12 11.65 -18.70
N GLY A 104 16.64 10.43 -18.88
CA GLY A 104 15.95 9.32 -19.55
C GLY A 104 14.80 8.71 -18.76
N GLY A 105 14.42 9.28 -17.63
CA GLY A 105 13.29 8.84 -16.81
C GLY A 105 12.52 10.00 -16.18
N ALA A 106 12.67 11.20 -16.70
CA ALA A 106 12.07 12.41 -16.14
C ALA A 106 10.53 12.42 -16.17
N ILE A 107 9.92 11.68 -17.10
CA ILE A 107 8.47 11.53 -17.25
C ILE A 107 8.01 10.24 -16.57
N THR A 108 8.67 9.12 -16.85
CA THR A 108 8.27 7.78 -16.37
C THR A 108 8.37 7.66 -14.84
N ARG A 109 9.46 8.10 -14.21
CA ARG A 109 9.65 7.99 -12.76
C ARG A 109 8.55 8.65 -11.93
N PRO A 110 8.23 9.94 -12.13
CA PRO A 110 7.16 10.57 -11.36
C PRO A 110 5.79 9.94 -11.64
N ALA A 111 5.54 9.47 -12.87
CA ALA A 111 4.30 8.79 -13.22
C ALA A 111 4.16 7.44 -12.52
N LEU A 112 5.26 6.67 -12.40
CA LEU A 112 5.30 5.43 -11.63
C LEU A 112 5.16 5.68 -10.13
N LEU A 113 5.85 6.67 -9.57
CA LEU A 113 5.72 7.03 -8.16
C LEU A 113 4.30 7.44 -7.80
N ALA A 114 3.61 8.18 -8.66
CA ALA A 114 2.21 8.53 -8.47
C ALA A 114 1.29 7.29 -8.54
N LEU A 115 1.53 6.38 -9.51
CA LEU A 115 0.78 5.13 -9.65
C LEU A 115 0.92 4.24 -8.41
N TRP A 116 2.08 4.21 -7.78
CA TRP A 116 2.42 3.34 -6.65
C TRP A 116 1.86 3.81 -5.32
N LYS A 117 1.30 5.00 -5.26
CA LYS A 117 0.71 5.59 -4.06
C LYS A 117 -0.81 5.50 -4.09
N ARG A 118 -1.41 5.42 -2.91
CA ARG A 118 -2.86 5.51 -2.71
C ARG A 118 -3.19 6.20 -1.40
N THR A 119 -4.39 6.71 -1.31
CA THR A 119 -4.94 7.18 -0.04
C THR A 119 -5.30 5.99 0.84
N VAL A 120 -5.04 6.10 2.14
CA VAL A 120 -5.45 5.13 3.16
C VAL A 120 -6.77 5.54 3.81
N THR A 121 -7.48 4.56 4.38
CA THR A 121 -8.62 4.81 5.25
C THR A 121 -8.17 5.18 6.67
N VAL A 122 -9.08 5.72 7.48
CA VAL A 122 -8.83 6.00 8.90
C VAL A 122 -8.43 4.71 9.62
N GLY A 123 -9.13 3.61 9.37
CA GLY A 123 -8.84 2.30 9.97
C GLY A 123 -7.49 1.71 9.55
N GLU A 124 -7.13 1.80 8.28
CA GLU A 124 -5.80 1.38 7.81
C GLU A 124 -4.67 2.17 8.48
N LYS A 125 -4.88 3.48 8.67
CA LYS A 125 -3.89 4.36 9.32
C LYS A 125 -3.55 3.93 10.74
N LEU A 126 -4.46 3.29 11.47
CA LEU A 126 -4.21 2.79 12.83
C LEU A 126 -3.15 1.68 12.87
N PHE A 127 -2.98 0.94 11.77
CA PHE A 127 -2.10 -0.23 11.71
C PHE A 127 -0.92 -0.04 10.75
N ALA A 128 -0.82 1.12 10.13
CA ALA A 128 0.23 1.45 9.19
C ALA A 128 1.52 1.89 9.89
N THR A 129 2.65 1.70 9.22
CA THR A 129 3.96 2.21 9.64
C THR A 129 4.41 3.30 8.69
N GLY A 130 5.02 4.37 9.19
CA GLY A 130 5.46 5.52 8.40
C GLY A 130 4.62 6.75 8.67
N THR A 131 5.06 7.91 8.13
CA THR A 131 4.39 9.19 8.39
C THR A 131 3.13 9.39 7.54
N GLY A 132 3.02 8.69 6.40
CA GLY A 132 1.92 8.87 5.45
C GLY A 132 2.01 10.16 4.63
N SER A 133 3.14 10.87 4.68
CA SER A 133 3.40 11.98 3.78
C SER A 133 3.69 11.47 2.36
N ASP A 134 3.61 12.36 1.38
CA ASP A 134 3.94 12.00 -0.02
C ASP A 134 5.41 11.57 -0.17
N ALA A 135 6.32 12.16 0.60
CA ALA A 135 7.73 11.79 0.61
C ALA A 135 8.01 10.48 1.37
N ASN A 136 7.18 10.15 2.37
CA ASN A 136 7.32 8.94 3.19
C ASN A 136 5.96 8.24 3.36
N PRO A 137 5.44 7.61 2.31
CA PRO A 137 4.18 6.88 2.34
C PRO A 137 4.21 5.72 3.34
N MET A 138 3.06 5.42 3.91
CA MET A 138 2.89 4.32 4.85
C MET A 138 3.09 2.96 4.18
N THR A 139 3.50 1.99 4.99
CA THR A 139 3.49 0.56 4.66
C THR A 139 2.64 -0.21 5.66
N PHE A 140 2.16 -1.37 5.26
CA PHE A 140 1.36 -2.24 6.12
C PHE A 140 2.14 -3.50 6.44
N GLY A 141 2.18 -3.85 7.74
CA GLY A 141 2.68 -5.13 8.18
C GLY A 141 1.80 -6.28 7.67
N THR A 142 2.34 -7.48 7.72
CA THR A 142 1.60 -8.72 7.47
C THR A 142 1.34 -9.41 8.79
N ASN A 143 0.12 -9.91 9.01
CA ASN A 143 -0.15 -10.82 10.13
C ASN A 143 0.48 -12.18 9.83
N ALA A 144 1.33 -12.64 10.74
CA ALA A 144 1.99 -13.94 10.64
C ALA A 144 1.04 -15.15 10.72
N THR A 145 -0.25 -14.93 11.02
CA THR A 145 -1.21 -15.98 11.36
C THR A 145 -1.97 -16.56 10.15
N GLY A 146 -1.74 -16.06 8.96
CA GLY A 146 -2.31 -16.65 7.73
C GLY A 146 -1.24 -17.49 7.02
N GLY A 147 -1.36 -18.79 7.05
CA GLY A 147 -0.39 -19.75 6.50
C GLY A 147 -0.18 -19.71 4.99
N GLY A 148 0.28 -18.59 4.46
CA GLY A 148 0.76 -18.41 3.11
C GLY A 148 2.09 -17.68 3.10
N LEU A 149 2.86 -17.82 2.02
CA LEU A 149 4.15 -17.12 1.79
C LEU A 149 4.05 -15.58 1.94
N PHE A 150 2.84 -15.05 1.99
CA PHE A 150 2.51 -13.64 2.21
C PHE A 150 1.42 -13.58 3.27
N GLY A 151 1.75 -13.23 4.50
CA GLY A 151 0.78 -13.05 5.59
C GLY A 151 -0.39 -12.14 5.19
N VAL A 152 -1.52 -12.24 5.90
CA VAL A 152 -2.70 -11.42 5.64
C VAL A 152 -2.32 -9.95 5.84
N SER A 153 -2.54 -9.15 4.81
CA SER A 153 -2.29 -7.71 4.86
C SER A 153 -3.23 -7.03 5.85
N LEU A 154 -2.72 -6.02 6.54
CA LEU A 154 -3.53 -5.07 7.31
C LEU A 154 -4.20 -4.02 6.42
N GLU A 155 -4.13 -4.18 5.11
CA GLU A 155 -4.90 -3.38 4.15
C GLU A 155 -6.34 -3.87 4.06
N GLY A 156 -7.25 -2.94 3.83
CA GLY A 156 -8.65 -3.21 3.58
C GLY A 156 -9.59 -2.68 4.65
N LEU A 157 -10.84 -3.07 4.53
CA LEU A 157 -11.92 -2.50 5.33
C LEU A 157 -11.98 -3.13 6.74
N ILE A 158 -12.24 -2.28 7.73
CA ILE A 158 -12.68 -2.69 9.06
C ILE A 158 -14.14 -3.12 8.95
N THR A 159 -14.45 -4.33 9.40
CA THR A 159 -15.80 -4.86 9.38
C THR A 159 -16.53 -4.58 10.69
N THR A 160 -17.86 -4.64 10.68
CA THR A 160 -18.66 -4.58 11.90
C THR A 160 -18.28 -5.69 12.89
N ALA A 161 -17.90 -6.87 12.40
CA ALA A 161 -17.39 -7.96 13.24
C ALA A 161 -16.09 -7.58 13.97
N ASN A 162 -15.14 -6.91 13.29
CA ASN A 162 -13.92 -6.42 13.97
C ASN A 162 -14.26 -5.40 15.08
N ILE A 163 -15.25 -4.55 14.86
CA ILE A 163 -15.66 -3.54 15.83
C ILE A 163 -16.33 -4.20 17.03
N SER A 164 -17.28 -5.10 16.78
CA SER A 164 -17.94 -5.87 17.83
C SER A 164 -16.94 -6.66 18.67
N GLU A 165 -15.99 -7.35 18.02
CA GLU A 165 -14.93 -8.09 18.69
C GLU A 165 -14.06 -7.15 19.54
N ALA A 166 -13.63 -6.01 19.01
CA ALA A 166 -12.82 -5.04 19.74
C ALA A 166 -13.54 -4.46 20.96
N ARG A 167 -14.82 -4.14 20.84
CA ARG A 167 -15.64 -3.61 21.97
C ARG A 167 -15.83 -4.62 23.09
N ASN A 168 -15.97 -5.90 22.76
CA ASN A 168 -16.22 -6.97 23.72
C ASN A 168 -14.92 -7.52 24.36
N ARG A 169 -13.76 -7.00 24.02
CA ARG A 169 -12.51 -7.39 24.69
C ARG A 169 -12.49 -6.90 26.15
N PRO A 170 -11.92 -7.70 27.07
CA PRO A 170 -11.79 -7.34 28.49
C PRO A 170 -10.95 -6.07 28.69
#